data_0b98cfe063e3d92ed08e296e25fd5f7e
#
_entry.id   0b98cfe063e3d92ed08e296e25fd5f7e
#
_cell.length_a   1.000
_cell.length_b   1.000
_cell.length_c   1.000
_cell.angle_alpha   90.00
_cell.angle_beta   90.00
_cell.angle_gamma   90.00
#
_symmetry.space_group_name_H-M   'P 1'
#
loop_
_entity.id
_entity.type
_entity.pdbx_description
1 polymer ?
#
loop_
_entity_poly.entity_id
_entity_poly.type
_entity_poly.pdbx_seq_one_letter_code
_entity_poly.pdbx_strand_id
1 'polypeptide(L)'
;MATRLHYAWVVAGVTFLALLASAGINATRAVLVLPLEREFGWDRAAISLALSINLLLFGLCGPFAGALMTRFGVRRVMLVALSTLAVAVGLSALMTNVWQLVGLWGVLVGAGSGSMALVLGATVATRWFVKRRGLITGIFAASTATGQLIFLPEQAAIVEAAGWRTAVVLVAAVALSVAALVAFLMRDDPRQKGLQPYGVEGESMPGSAVAPAKGNPFGLAVATLRECTAQRDFWLLAGSFAICGATTVGLIAVHLIPASVEHGLPEVTAAGMLAAMGVFDLVGTTLSGWLSDRWDPRKLLVWYYTLRGIALLFLPWAYDTGVPALAAFVVFYGLDWVATVPPTVRLVADRFGKERVGPVFGWVFAAHQLGGSVAAFGAGALHTWFGDYLVAFMTAGVLCLLAAGLIVGLNRPTAPALILRPLATDH
;
A
#
# COMPACT_ATOMS: atom_id res chain seq x y z
N MET A 1 -27.16 -21.34 -25.56
CA MET A 1 -26.49 -21.89 -24.35
C MET A 1 -25.95 -20.72 -23.56
N ALA A 2 -26.50 -20.43 -22.40
CA ALA A 2 -25.95 -19.41 -21.51
C ALA A 2 -24.54 -19.86 -21.05
N THR A 3 -23.52 -19.14 -21.44
CA THR A 3 -22.14 -19.40 -21.00
C THR A 3 -22.12 -19.22 -19.48
N ARG A 4 -22.12 -20.33 -18.74
CA ARG A 4 -21.98 -20.28 -17.28
C ARG A 4 -20.71 -19.55 -16.93
N LEU A 5 -20.81 -18.46 -16.16
CA LEU A 5 -19.67 -17.67 -15.69
C LEU A 5 -18.68 -18.61 -15.00
N HIS A 6 -17.43 -18.64 -15.47
CA HIS A 6 -16.38 -19.46 -14.87
C HIS A 6 -16.13 -19.02 -13.41
N TYR A 7 -16.05 -19.96 -12.48
CA TYR A 7 -15.96 -19.67 -11.03
C TYR A 7 -14.74 -18.80 -10.64
N ALA A 8 -13.71 -18.75 -11.48
CA ALA A 8 -12.57 -17.82 -11.32
C ALA A 8 -13.02 -16.36 -11.20
N TRP A 9 -14.09 -15.95 -11.91
CA TRP A 9 -14.61 -14.58 -11.83
C TRP A 9 -15.32 -14.31 -10.50
N VAL A 10 -15.95 -15.32 -9.89
CA VAL A 10 -16.51 -15.21 -8.54
C VAL A 10 -15.39 -15.01 -7.52
N VAL A 11 -14.31 -15.79 -7.61
CA VAL A 11 -13.13 -15.66 -6.75
C VAL A 11 -12.46 -14.30 -6.95
N ALA A 12 -12.36 -13.82 -8.20
CA ALA A 12 -11.82 -12.49 -8.49
C ALA A 12 -12.69 -11.38 -7.88
N GLY A 13 -14.01 -11.46 -8.00
CA GLY A 13 -14.94 -10.49 -7.40
C GLY A 13 -14.84 -10.45 -5.88
N VAL A 14 -14.80 -11.60 -5.22
CA VAL A 14 -14.63 -11.69 -3.76
C VAL A 14 -13.26 -11.14 -3.31
N THR A 15 -12.21 -11.44 -4.07
CA THR A 15 -10.86 -10.91 -3.79
C THR A 15 -10.83 -9.40 -3.95
N PHE A 16 -11.45 -8.86 -5.01
CA PHE A 16 -11.57 -7.42 -5.23
C PHE A 16 -12.29 -6.73 -4.05
N LEU A 17 -13.42 -7.28 -3.61
CA LEU A 17 -14.16 -6.74 -2.45
C LEU A 17 -13.34 -6.79 -1.15
N ALA A 18 -12.55 -7.85 -0.94
CA ALA A 18 -11.68 -7.96 0.22
C ALA A 18 -10.55 -6.90 0.20
N LEU A 19 -9.92 -6.68 -0.97
CA LEU A 19 -8.91 -5.65 -1.15
C LEU A 19 -9.52 -4.25 -0.99
N LEU A 20 -10.71 -4.04 -1.54
CA LEU A 20 -11.46 -2.79 -1.43
C LEU A 20 -11.84 -2.48 0.03
N ALA A 21 -12.34 -3.47 0.79
CA ALA A 21 -12.63 -3.31 2.21
C ALA A 21 -11.39 -2.97 3.03
N SER A 22 -10.27 -3.66 2.75
CA SER A 22 -8.98 -3.35 3.39
C SER A 22 -8.50 -1.93 3.05
N ALA A 23 -8.67 -1.49 1.80
CA ALA A 23 -8.32 -0.13 1.37
C ALA A 23 -9.19 0.92 2.07
N GLY A 24 -10.50 0.66 2.25
CA GLY A 24 -11.42 1.52 3.00
C GLY A 24 -11.00 1.66 4.47
N ILE A 25 -10.64 0.55 5.13
CA ILE A 25 -10.11 0.58 6.51
C ILE A 25 -8.83 1.42 6.57
N ASN A 26 -7.93 1.27 5.61
CA ASN A 26 -6.69 2.04 5.58
C ASN A 26 -6.94 3.54 5.33
N ALA A 27 -7.97 3.89 4.54
CA ALA A 27 -8.38 5.28 4.34
C ALA A 27 -8.91 5.94 5.62
N THR A 28 -9.58 5.18 6.51
CA THR A 28 -10.12 5.67 7.79
C THR A 28 -9.05 6.34 8.67
N ARG A 29 -7.80 5.94 8.57
CA ARG A 29 -6.70 6.55 9.35
C ARG A 29 -6.62 8.06 9.20
N ALA A 30 -6.83 8.57 7.99
CA ALA A 30 -6.70 9.99 7.70
C ALA A 30 -7.82 10.82 8.36
N VAL A 31 -9.02 10.25 8.49
CA VAL A 31 -10.19 10.96 9.05
C VAL A 31 -10.35 10.78 10.57
N LEU A 32 -9.57 9.91 11.21
CA LEU A 32 -9.65 9.69 12.66
C LEU A 32 -8.81 10.66 13.49
N VAL A 33 -7.77 11.26 12.93
CA VAL A 33 -6.81 12.08 13.70
C VAL A 33 -7.51 13.21 14.44
N LEU A 34 -8.25 14.05 13.73
CA LEU A 34 -8.93 15.22 14.31
C LEU A 34 -10.04 14.85 15.32
N PRO A 35 -10.96 13.89 15.03
CA PRO A 35 -11.97 13.49 15.99
C PRO A 35 -11.40 12.95 17.30
N LEU A 36 -10.31 12.17 17.23
CA LEU A 36 -9.68 11.62 18.43
C LEU A 36 -8.97 12.71 19.26
N GLU A 37 -8.30 13.65 18.60
CA GLU A 37 -7.71 14.82 19.24
C GLU A 37 -8.79 15.65 19.97
N ARG A 38 -9.91 15.94 19.28
CA ARG A 38 -11.00 16.76 19.84
C ARG A 38 -11.73 16.10 21.01
N GLU A 39 -11.94 14.78 20.95
CA GLU A 39 -12.72 14.07 21.95
C GLU A 39 -11.91 13.71 23.20
N PHE A 40 -10.68 13.20 23.00
CA PHE A 40 -9.86 12.68 24.10
C PHE A 40 -8.76 13.62 24.54
N GLY A 41 -8.52 14.71 23.82
CA GLY A 41 -7.39 15.62 24.10
C GLY A 41 -6.02 14.97 23.89
N TRP A 42 -5.94 13.87 23.12
CA TRP A 42 -4.67 13.22 22.83
C TRP A 42 -3.87 14.08 21.86
N ASP A 43 -2.56 14.19 22.13
CA ASP A 43 -1.67 14.88 21.21
C ASP A 43 -1.50 14.09 19.89
N ARG A 44 -1.13 14.79 18.83
CA ARG A 44 -0.94 14.19 17.50
C ARG A 44 0.19 13.19 17.47
N ALA A 45 1.21 13.35 18.30
CA ALA A 45 2.31 12.40 18.39
C ALA A 45 1.80 11.04 18.90
N ALA A 46 0.95 11.03 19.93
CA ALA A 46 0.37 9.81 20.48
C ALA A 46 -0.56 9.09 19.49
N ILE A 47 -1.41 9.83 18.78
CA ILE A 47 -2.26 9.26 17.71
C ILE A 47 -1.38 8.74 16.57
N SER A 48 -0.41 9.54 16.12
CA SER A 48 0.48 9.18 15.02
C SER A 48 1.37 7.99 15.33
N LEU A 49 1.67 7.71 16.61
CA LEU A 49 2.37 6.49 17.02
C LEU A 49 1.58 5.23 16.63
N ALA A 50 0.27 5.21 16.87
CA ALA A 50 -0.56 4.08 16.46
C ALA A 50 -0.56 3.90 14.93
N LEU A 51 -0.67 5.00 14.18
CA LEU A 51 -0.64 4.98 12.72
C LEU A 51 0.73 4.57 12.17
N SER A 52 1.79 4.97 12.85
CA SER A 52 3.17 4.58 12.56
C SER A 52 3.36 3.06 12.70
N ILE A 53 2.93 2.49 13.83
CA ILE A 53 2.98 1.03 14.06
C ILE A 53 2.16 0.28 13.01
N ASN A 54 0.99 0.82 12.63
CA ASN A 54 0.18 0.26 11.55
C ASN A 54 0.95 0.16 10.23
N LEU A 55 1.57 1.24 9.79
CA LEU A 55 2.34 1.28 8.54
C LEU A 55 3.54 0.33 8.59
N LEU A 56 4.23 0.28 9.73
CA LEU A 56 5.35 -0.62 9.95
C LEU A 56 4.92 -2.09 9.78
N LEU A 57 3.87 -2.50 10.47
CA LEU A 57 3.38 -3.89 10.41
C LEU A 57 2.76 -4.23 9.07
N PHE A 58 2.07 -3.27 8.43
CA PHE A 58 1.59 -3.43 7.06
C PHE A 58 2.74 -3.79 6.09
N GLY A 59 3.87 -3.10 6.20
CA GLY A 59 5.04 -3.37 5.38
C GLY A 59 5.73 -4.69 5.72
N LEU A 60 5.97 -4.93 7.01
CA LEU A 60 6.69 -6.12 7.47
C LEU A 60 5.92 -7.42 7.26
N CYS A 61 4.59 -7.40 7.29
CA CYS A 61 3.78 -8.59 7.01
C CYS A 61 3.81 -8.98 5.52
N GLY A 62 4.03 -8.02 4.61
CA GLY A 62 4.00 -8.24 3.17
C GLY A 62 4.91 -9.38 2.67
N PRO A 63 6.21 -9.38 2.96
CA PRO A 63 7.14 -10.45 2.55
C PRO A 63 6.73 -11.84 3.03
N PHE A 64 6.02 -11.95 4.16
CA PHE A 64 5.61 -13.21 4.77
C PHE A 64 4.18 -13.64 4.38
N ALA A 65 3.36 -12.73 3.87
CA ALA A 65 1.96 -13.02 3.52
C ALA A 65 1.84 -14.18 2.50
N GLY A 66 2.72 -14.24 1.51
CA GLY A 66 2.78 -15.33 0.54
C GLY A 66 3.04 -16.68 1.18
N ALA A 67 3.93 -16.73 2.19
CA ALA A 67 4.23 -17.93 2.96
C ALA A 67 3.02 -18.43 3.77
N LEU A 68 2.30 -17.49 4.41
CA LEU A 68 1.07 -17.79 5.14
C LEU A 68 -0.01 -18.36 4.20
N MET A 69 -0.21 -17.74 3.02
CA MET A 69 -1.17 -18.21 2.02
C MET A 69 -0.80 -19.57 1.43
N THR A 70 0.49 -19.86 1.27
CA THR A 70 0.96 -21.16 0.78
C THR A 70 0.73 -22.26 1.82
N ARG A 71 0.98 -21.96 3.09
CA ARG A 71 0.89 -22.94 4.20
C ARG A 71 -0.55 -23.19 4.65
N PHE A 72 -1.37 -22.12 4.78
CA PHE A 72 -2.69 -22.19 5.39
C PHE A 72 -3.85 -22.07 4.38
N GLY A 73 -3.52 -21.76 3.13
CA GLY A 73 -4.50 -21.47 2.08
C GLY A 73 -4.92 -19.98 2.07
N VAL A 74 -5.28 -19.49 0.90
CA VAL A 74 -5.70 -18.08 0.68
C VAL A 74 -6.97 -17.77 1.45
N ARG A 75 -7.97 -18.68 1.41
CA ARG A 75 -9.27 -18.51 2.08
C ARG A 75 -9.12 -18.29 3.58
N ARG A 76 -8.32 -19.13 4.26
CA ARG A 76 -8.12 -19.01 5.72
C ARG A 76 -7.40 -17.73 6.08
N VAL A 77 -6.34 -17.37 5.35
CA VAL A 77 -5.60 -16.11 5.59
C VAL A 77 -6.52 -14.91 5.41
N MET A 78 -7.33 -14.86 4.34
CA MET A 78 -8.31 -13.80 4.13
C MET A 78 -9.34 -13.71 5.25
N LEU A 79 -9.89 -14.86 5.70
CA LEU A 79 -10.88 -14.89 6.78
C LEU A 79 -10.30 -14.37 8.09
N VAL A 80 -9.13 -14.85 8.48
CA VAL A 80 -8.45 -14.38 9.70
C VAL A 80 -8.14 -12.89 9.60
N ALA A 81 -7.59 -12.43 8.48
CA ALA A 81 -7.26 -11.02 8.29
C ALA A 81 -8.51 -10.13 8.34
N LEU A 82 -9.57 -10.43 7.57
CA LEU A 82 -10.81 -9.64 7.54
C LEU A 82 -11.53 -9.67 8.89
N SER A 83 -11.57 -10.82 9.57
CA SER A 83 -12.17 -10.91 10.92
C SER A 83 -11.37 -10.09 11.93
N THR A 84 -10.04 -10.15 11.89
CA THR A 84 -9.18 -9.31 12.73
C THR A 84 -9.41 -7.83 12.47
N LEU A 85 -9.51 -7.43 11.20
CA LEU A 85 -9.80 -6.06 10.80
C LEU A 85 -11.18 -5.61 11.31
N ALA A 86 -12.23 -6.41 11.07
CA ALA A 86 -13.60 -6.09 11.52
C ALA A 86 -13.70 -5.96 13.03
N VAL A 87 -13.10 -6.90 13.77
CA VAL A 87 -13.10 -6.88 15.25
C VAL A 87 -12.30 -5.70 15.78
N ALA A 88 -11.08 -5.47 15.27
CA ALA A 88 -10.22 -4.39 15.74
C ALA A 88 -10.86 -3.01 15.49
N VAL A 89 -11.38 -2.79 14.27
CA VAL A 89 -12.04 -1.54 13.90
C VAL A 89 -13.35 -1.37 14.68
N GLY A 90 -14.16 -2.43 14.83
CA GLY A 90 -15.41 -2.37 15.61
C GLY A 90 -15.17 -2.08 17.09
N LEU A 91 -14.19 -2.75 17.71
CA LEU A 91 -13.83 -2.52 19.12
C LEU A 91 -13.26 -1.11 19.33
N SER A 92 -12.68 -0.46 18.31
CA SER A 92 -12.18 0.90 18.46
C SER A 92 -13.28 1.92 18.78
N ALA A 93 -14.56 1.63 18.45
CA ALA A 93 -15.68 2.47 18.88
C ALA A 93 -15.84 2.56 20.41
N LEU A 94 -15.30 1.59 21.15
CA LEU A 94 -15.36 1.51 22.62
C LEU A 94 -14.07 1.97 23.29
N MET A 95 -13.06 2.42 22.55
CA MET A 95 -11.78 2.83 23.12
C MET A 95 -11.90 4.11 23.95
N THR A 96 -11.10 4.17 25.00
CA THR A 96 -11.05 5.28 25.96
C THR A 96 -9.63 5.77 26.22
N ASN A 97 -8.60 5.04 25.75
CA ASN A 97 -7.22 5.44 25.94
C ASN A 97 -6.37 5.15 24.69
N VAL A 98 -5.25 5.86 24.55
CA VAL A 98 -4.36 5.81 23.38
C VAL A 98 -3.72 4.43 23.18
N TRP A 99 -3.48 3.65 24.23
CA TRP A 99 -2.88 2.32 24.11
C TRP A 99 -3.84 1.31 23.46
N GLN A 100 -5.15 1.51 23.64
CA GLN A 100 -6.16 0.74 22.90
C GLN A 100 -6.11 1.09 21.40
N LEU A 101 -5.92 2.37 21.05
CA LEU A 101 -5.69 2.78 19.66
C LEU A 101 -4.44 2.10 19.09
N VAL A 102 -3.32 2.09 19.83
CA VAL A 102 -2.07 1.42 19.41
C VAL A 102 -2.31 -0.08 19.20
N GLY A 103 -2.98 -0.77 20.12
CA GLY A 103 -3.28 -2.20 20.00
C GLY A 103 -4.21 -2.52 18.84
N LEU A 104 -5.32 -1.78 18.72
CA LEU A 104 -6.36 -2.05 17.72
C LEU A 104 -5.91 -1.59 16.31
N TRP A 105 -5.60 -0.30 16.16
CA TRP A 105 -5.24 0.27 14.84
C TRP A 105 -3.78 0.06 14.48
N GLY A 106 -2.88 0.19 15.44
CA GLY A 106 -1.46 -0.03 15.19
C GLY A 106 -1.17 -1.49 14.88
N VAL A 107 -1.44 -2.38 15.83
CA VAL A 107 -1.02 -3.78 15.73
C VAL A 107 -2.00 -4.62 14.91
N LEU A 108 -3.28 -4.70 15.31
CA LEU A 108 -4.22 -5.63 14.69
C LEU A 108 -4.60 -5.21 13.27
N VAL A 109 -4.92 -3.93 13.05
CA VAL A 109 -5.24 -3.45 11.70
C VAL A 109 -4.00 -3.47 10.81
N GLY A 110 -2.83 -3.08 11.31
CA GLY A 110 -1.58 -3.11 10.57
C GLY A 110 -1.21 -4.51 10.08
N ALA A 111 -1.21 -5.51 10.98
CA ALA A 111 -0.91 -6.89 10.63
C ALA A 111 -1.99 -7.52 9.72
N GLY A 112 -3.26 -7.28 10.01
CA GLY A 112 -4.39 -7.80 9.22
C GLY A 112 -4.36 -7.30 7.78
N SER A 113 -4.24 -5.98 7.57
CA SER A 113 -4.20 -5.38 6.24
C SER A 113 -2.91 -5.74 5.48
N GLY A 114 -1.76 -5.78 6.17
CA GLY A 114 -0.48 -6.19 5.57
C GLY A 114 -0.49 -7.64 5.07
N SER A 115 -1.22 -8.54 5.74
CA SER A 115 -1.37 -9.93 5.31
C SER A 115 -2.19 -10.09 4.03
N MET A 116 -2.97 -9.08 3.63
CA MET A 116 -3.80 -9.10 2.42
C MET A 116 -3.26 -8.24 1.28
N ALA A 117 -2.25 -7.42 1.50
CA ALA A 117 -1.76 -6.41 0.55
C ALA A 117 -1.45 -6.98 -0.87
N LEU A 118 -0.40 -6.54 -1.50
CA LEU A 118 -0.03 -6.87 -2.89
C LEU A 118 0.03 -8.39 -3.20
N VAL A 119 0.38 -9.22 -2.20
CA VAL A 119 0.59 -10.66 -2.39
C VAL A 119 -0.72 -11.42 -2.61
N LEU A 120 -1.83 -10.98 -2.00
CA LEU A 120 -3.14 -11.62 -2.17
C LEU A 120 -3.60 -11.59 -3.63
N GLY A 121 -3.60 -10.40 -4.22
CA GLY A 121 -4.03 -10.23 -5.62
C GLY A 121 -3.18 -11.06 -6.59
N ALA A 122 -1.86 -11.01 -6.43
CA ALA A 122 -0.93 -11.79 -7.25
C ALA A 122 -1.14 -13.31 -7.09
N THR A 123 -1.36 -13.78 -5.87
CA THR A 123 -1.59 -15.20 -5.58
C THR A 123 -2.89 -15.71 -6.23
N VAL A 124 -3.98 -14.97 -6.10
CA VAL A 124 -5.27 -15.34 -6.70
C VAL A 124 -5.19 -15.28 -8.22
N ALA A 125 -4.64 -14.20 -8.79
CA ALA A 125 -4.47 -14.06 -10.24
C ALA A 125 -3.64 -15.22 -10.83
N THR A 126 -2.58 -15.63 -10.14
CA THR A 126 -1.70 -16.72 -10.62
C THR A 126 -2.36 -18.09 -10.53
N ARG A 127 -3.14 -18.37 -9.47
CA ARG A 127 -3.77 -19.70 -9.27
C ARG A 127 -5.01 -19.90 -10.13
N TRP A 128 -5.80 -18.85 -10.36
CA TRP A 128 -7.12 -18.95 -10.98
C TRP A 128 -7.15 -18.57 -12.46
N PHE A 129 -6.12 -17.83 -12.97
CA PHE A 129 -6.12 -17.30 -14.32
C PHE A 129 -4.82 -17.63 -15.07
N VAL A 130 -4.95 -18.23 -16.24
CA VAL A 130 -3.89 -18.36 -17.26
C VAL A 130 -4.08 -17.26 -18.31
N LYS A 131 -5.27 -17.18 -18.91
CA LYS A 131 -5.66 -16.04 -19.75
C LYS A 131 -6.11 -14.85 -18.89
N ARG A 132 -5.79 -13.63 -19.31
CA ARG A 132 -6.18 -12.36 -18.65
C ARG A 132 -5.57 -12.13 -17.26
N ARG A 133 -4.47 -12.82 -16.92
CA ARG A 133 -3.79 -12.62 -15.61
C ARG A 133 -3.42 -11.16 -15.37
N GLY A 134 -2.85 -10.46 -16.39
CA GLY A 134 -2.50 -9.04 -16.30
C GLY A 134 -3.71 -8.15 -16.00
N LEU A 135 -4.84 -8.38 -16.69
CA LEU A 135 -6.10 -7.65 -16.44
C LEU A 135 -6.56 -7.82 -14.99
N ILE A 136 -6.57 -9.06 -14.48
CA ILE A 136 -6.99 -9.36 -13.11
C ILE A 136 -6.07 -8.70 -12.09
N THR A 137 -4.76 -8.75 -12.33
CA THR A 137 -3.78 -8.07 -11.46
C THR A 137 -3.99 -6.54 -11.48
N GLY A 138 -4.29 -5.96 -12.64
CA GLY A 138 -4.63 -4.54 -12.77
C GLY A 138 -5.91 -4.16 -12.02
N ILE A 139 -6.97 -5.00 -12.11
CA ILE A 139 -8.23 -4.81 -11.36
C ILE A 139 -7.97 -4.83 -9.85
N PHE A 140 -7.14 -5.76 -9.36
CA PHE A 140 -6.78 -5.81 -7.94
C PHE A 140 -5.94 -4.60 -7.49
N ALA A 141 -5.02 -4.13 -8.32
CA ALA A 141 -4.27 -2.92 -8.03
C ALA A 141 -5.19 -1.68 -7.97
N ALA A 142 -6.16 -1.59 -8.87
CA ALA A 142 -7.14 -0.50 -8.89
C ALA A 142 -8.02 -0.45 -7.63
N SER A 143 -8.19 -1.56 -6.90
CA SER A 143 -9.00 -1.61 -5.68
C SER A 143 -8.51 -0.64 -4.59
N THR A 144 -7.21 -0.40 -4.51
CA THR A 144 -6.61 0.53 -3.53
C THR A 144 -6.96 1.98 -3.85
N ALA A 145 -6.81 2.38 -5.13
CA ALA A 145 -7.18 3.72 -5.58
C ALA A 145 -8.70 3.94 -5.48
N THR A 146 -9.50 2.95 -5.90
CA THR A 146 -10.96 2.96 -5.76
C THR A 146 -11.37 3.10 -4.29
N GLY A 147 -10.68 2.44 -3.37
CA GLY A 147 -10.91 2.56 -1.93
C GLY A 147 -10.70 3.99 -1.44
N GLN A 148 -9.64 4.66 -1.83
CA GLN A 148 -9.41 6.07 -1.47
C GLN A 148 -10.46 6.99 -2.07
N LEU A 149 -10.81 6.81 -3.36
CA LEU A 149 -11.79 7.63 -4.05
C LEU A 149 -13.19 7.58 -3.43
N ILE A 150 -13.64 6.39 -3.09
CA ILE A 150 -15.01 6.16 -2.60
C ILE A 150 -15.08 6.39 -1.09
N PHE A 151 -14.24 5.71 -0.31
CA PHE A 151 -14.42 5.67 1.15
C PHE A 151 -13.94 6.92 1.87
N LEU A 152 -12.94 7.63 1.36
CA LEU A 152 -12.36 8.74 2.13
C LEU A 152 -13.32 9.92 2.28
N PRO A 153 -13.93 10.48 1.21
CA PRO A 153 -14.91 11.55 1.33
C PRO A 153 -16.18 11.12 2.07
N GLU A 154 -16.66 9.89 1.83
CA GLU A 154 -17.84 9.37 2.51
C GLU A 154 -17.61 9.23 4.03
N GLN A 155 -16.44 8.72 4.42
CA GLN A 155 -16.09 8.59 5.84
C GLN A 155 -15.94 9.95 6.50
N ALA A 156 -15.32 10.94 5.84
CA ALA A 156 -15.24 12.29 6.35
C ALA A 156 -16.64 12.89 6.56
N ALA A 157 -17.55 12.72 5.61
CA ALA A 157 -18.94 13.18 5.72
C ALA A 157 -19.70 12.45 6.84
N ILE A 158 -19.50 11.13 7.02
CA ILE A 158 -20.12 10.38 8.13
C ILE A 158 -19.56 10.83 9.48
N VAL A 159 -18.25 11.08 9.57
CA VAL A 159 -17.61 11.58 10.79
C VAL A 159 -18.17 12.94 11.16
N GLU A 160 -18.35 13.85 10.19
CA GLU A 160 -18.93 15.17 10.42
C GLU A 160 -20.39 15.09 10.86
N ALA A 161 -21.22 14.25 10.21
CA ALA A 161 -22.65 14.15 10.44
C ALA A 161 -23.04 13.32 11.68
N ALA A 162 -22.33 12.21 11.94
CA ALA A 162 -22.73 11.17 12.91
C ALA A 162 -21.59 10.74 13.85
N GLY A 163 -20.43 11.37 13.76
CA GLY A 163 -19.26 11.09 14.57
C GLY A 163 -18.43 9.89 14.12
N TRP A 164 -17.18 9.88 14.55
CA TRP A 164 -16.19 8.87 14.12
C TRP A 164 -16.54 7.43 14.56
N ARG A 165 -17.26 7.26 15.68
CA ARG A 165 -17.71 5.92 16.12
C ARG A 165 -18.65 5.28 15.13
N THR A 166 -19.57 6.05 14.54
CA THR A 166 -20.46 5.57 13.48
C THR A 166 -19.67 5.14 12.26
N ALA A 167 -18.67 5.94 11.84
CA ALA A 167 -17.84 5.61 10.70
C ALA A 167 -17.07 4.29 10.90
N VAL A 168 -16.43 4.06 12.07
CA VAL A 168 -15.69 2.82 12.32
C VAL A 168 -16.61 1.60 12.42
N VAL A 169 -17.82 1.74 13.00
CA VAL A 169 -18.78 0.65 13.05
C VAL A 169 -19.27 0.25 11.66
N LEU A 170 -19.56 1.22 10.79
CA LEU A 170 -19.95 0.95 9.41
C LEU A 170 -18.83 0.25 8.61
N VAL A 171 -17.61 0.73 8.76
CA VAL A 171 -16.42 0.12 8.09
C VAL A 171 -16.19 -1.31 8.62
N ALA A 172 -16.35 -1.54 9.91
CA ALA A 172 -16.28 -2.87 10.52
C ALA A 172 -17.37 -3.80 10.00
N ALA A 173 -18.61 -3.30 9.86
CA ALA A 173 -19.73 -4.07 9.30
C ALA A 173 -19.48 -4.47 7.82
N VAL A 174 -18.92 -3.56 7.01
CA VAL A 174 -18.51 -3.87 5.64
C VAL A 174 -17.44 -4.97 5.62
N ALA A 175 -16.42 -4.86 6.45
CA ALA A 175 -15.36 -5.87 6.55
C ALA A 175 -15.91 -7.24 6.97
N LEU A 176 -16.83 -7.28 7.92
CA LEU A 176 -17.51 -8.50 8.38
C LEU A 176 -18.38 -9.12 7.29
N SER A 177 -19.12 -8.29 6.55
CA SER A 177 -19.93 -8.74 5.41
C SER A 177 -19.07 -9.35 4.31
N VAL A 178 -17.91 -8.74 4.01
CA VAL A 178 -16.95 -9.28 3.05
C VAL A 178 -16.31 -10.57 3.59
N ALA A 179 -16.01 -10.66 4.89
CA ALA A 179 -15.53 -11.89 5.51
C ALA A 179 -16.56 -13.03 5.36
N ALA A 180 -17.85 -12.76 5.52
CA ALA A 180 -18.91 -13.73 5.26
C ALA A 180 -18.91 -14.17 3.79
N LEU A 181 -18.80 -13.24 2.82
CA LEU A 181 -18.69 -13.60 1.38
C LEU A 181 -17.47 -14.48 1.12
N VAL A 182 -16.31 -14.16 1.72
CA VAL A 182 -15.10 -15.00 1.64
C VAL A 182 -15.35 -16.39 2.22
N ALA A 183 -16.05 -16.49 3.36
CA ALA A 183 -16.37 -17.78 3.98
C ALA A 183 -17.18 -18.69 3.08
N PHE A 184 -18.15 -18.15 2.34
CA PHE A 184 -19.02 -18.95 1.47
C PHE A 184 -18.46 -19.17 0.06
N LEU A 185 -17.87 -18.15 -0.54
CA LEU A 185 -17.53 -18.12 -1.96
C LEU A 185 -16.05 -18.36 -2.26
N MET A 186 -15.12 -17.99 -1.34
CA MET A 186 -13.71 -18.16 -1.63
C MET A 186 -13.27 -19.62 -1.61
N ARG A 187 -12.41 -19.98 -2.57
CA ARG A 187 -11.75 -21.28 -2.66
C ARG A 187 -10.27 -21.08 -2.95
N ASP A 188 -9.44 -21.96 -2.43
CA ASP A 188 -7.97 -21.82 -2.53
C ASP A 188 -7.44 -22.19 -3.91
N ASP A 189 -8.11 -23.14 -4.59
CA ASP A 189 -7.66 -23.70 -5.87
C ASP A 189 -8.87 -24.09 -6.73
N PRO A 190 -8.82 -23.92 -8.07
CA PRO A 190 -9.87 -24.34 -8.98
C PRO A 190 -10.26 -25.83 -8.85
N ARG A 191 -9.28 -26.67 -8.51
CA ARG A 191 -9.48 -28.12 -8.33
C ARG A 191 -10.48 -28.47 -7.23
N GLN A 192 -10.65 -27.61 -6.21
CA GLN A 192 -11.67 -27.78 -5.16
C GLN A 192 -13.10 -27.72 -5.71
N LYS A 193 -13.28 -27.23 -6.93
CA LYS A 193 -14.55 -27.18 -7.68
C LYS A 193 -14.55 -28.09 -8.90
N GLY A 194 -13.55 -28.96 -9.06
CA GLY A 194 -13.41 -29.78 -10.27
C GLY A 194 -13.13 -28.97 -11.53
N LEU A 195 -12.57 -27.76 -11.39
CA LEU A 195 -12.32 -26.85 -12.50
C LEU A 195 -10.82 -26.74 -12.77
N GLN A 196 -10.49 -26.36 -14.00
CA GLN A 196 -9.14 -25.88 -14.37
C GLN A 196 -9.04 -24.36 -14.19
N PRO A 197 -7.84 -23.78 -14.13
CA PRO A 197 -7.67 -22.33 -14.19
C PRO A 197 -8.30 -21.74 -15.46
N TYR A 198 -8.85 -20.53 -15.35
CA TYR A 198 -9.51 -19.87 -16.48
C TYR A 198 -8.55 -19.66 -17.65
N GLY A 199 -8.94 -20.15 -18.83
CA GLY A 199 -8.18 -20.01 -20.07
C GLY A 199 -7.21 -21.15 -20.36
N VAL A 200 -7.26 -22.24 -19.62
CA VAL A 200 -6.62 -23.50 -20.02
C VAL A 200 -7.53 -24.20 -21.03
N GLU A 201 -7.01 -24.50 -22.23
CA GLU A 201 -7.70 -25.21 -23.29
C GLU A 201 -7.08 -26.63 -23.42
N GLY A 202 -7.91 -27.67 -23.31
CA GLY A 202 -7.52 -29.07 -23.48
C GLY A 202 -7.37 -29.87 -22.18
N GLU A 203 -7.38 -31.21 -22.31
CA GLU A 203 -7.26 -32.17 -21.19
C GLU A 203 -5.87 -32.22 -20.57
N SER A 204 -4.91 -31.55 -21.16
CA SER A 204 -3.55 -31.48 -20.60
C SER A 204 -3.59 -30.65 -19.33
N MET A 205 -3.57 -31.30 -18.18
CA MET A 205 -3.14 -30.64 -16.95
C MET A 205 -1.76 -30.04 -17.24
N PRO A 206 -1.57 -28.69 -17.25
CA PRO A 206 -0.22 -28.18 -17.15
C PRO A 206 0.31 -28.69 -15.83
N GLY A 207 1.28 -29.56 -15.87
CA GLY A 207 2.07 -29.98 -14.75
C GLY A 207 2.94 -28.85 -14.24
N SER A 208 2.30 -27.72 -13.96
CA SER A 208 2.92 -26.59 -13.32
C SER A 208 1.84 -25.75 -12.63
N ALA A 209 1.18 -26.33 -11.63
CA ALA A 209 1.17 -25.56 -10.40
C ALA A 209 2.62 -25.09 -10.23
N VAL A 210 2.88 -23.79 -10.10
CA VAL A 210 4.13 -23.34 -9.50
C VAL A 210 4.31 -24.24 -8.30
N ALA A 211 5.18 -25.25 -8.44
CA ALA A 211 5.42 -26.21 -7.37
C ALA A 211 5.73 -25.33 -6.16
N PRO A 212 5.08 -25.53 -5.02
CA PRO A 212 5.43 -24.77 -3.84
C PRO A 212 6.93 -24.86 -3.74
N ALA A 213 7.61 -23.70 -3.76
CA ALA A 213 9.06 -23.65 -3.74
C ALA A 213 9.47 -24.64 -2.65
N LYS A 214 10.20 -25.70 -3.01
CA LYS A 214 10.66 -26.72 -2.06
C LYS A 214 11.56 -25.95 -1.09
N GLY A 215 11.05 -25.60 0.09
CA GLY A 215 11.75 -24.81 1.08
C GLY A 215 10.79 -24.04 2.00
N ASN A 216 11.30 -23.59 3.11
CA ASN A 216 10.57 -22.72 4.02
C ASN A 216 10.45 -21.30 3.40
N PRO A 217 9.25 -20.82 2.99
CA PRO A 217 9.11 -19.51 2.36
C PRO A 217 9.55 -18.35 3.26
N PHE A 218 9.49 -18.54 4.59
CA PHE A 218 10.03 -17.58 5.56
C PHE A 218 11.56 -17.55 5.48
N GLY A 219 12.19 -18.71 5.41
CA GLY A 219 13.64 -18.82 5.22
C GLY A 219 14.09 -18.16 3.91
N LEU A 220 13.34 -18.34 2.83
CA LEU A 220 13.62 -17.71 1.53
C LEU A 220 13.54 -16.17 1.61
N ALA A 221 12.52 -15.62 2.27
CA ALA A 221 12.38 -14.17 2.43
C ALA A 221 13.58 -13.60 3.21
N VAL A 222 13.98 -14.24 4.31
CA VAL A 222 15.12 -13.80 5.14
C VAL A 222 16.45 -13.97 4.40
N ALA A 223 16.65 -15.09 3.70
CA ALA A 223 17.85 -15.32 2.89
C ALA A 223 17.99 -14.27 1.78
N THR A 224 16.89 -13.95 1.08
CA THR A 224 16.86 -12.88 0.07
C THR A 224 17.28 -11.54 0.67
N LEU A 225 16.76 -11.18 1.84
CA LEU A 225 17.17 -9.94 2.52
C LEU A 225 18.68 -9.93 2.79
N ARG A 226 19.20 -11.01 3.38
CA ARG A 226 20.62 -11.12 3.71
C ARG A 226 21.53 -10.99 2.48
N GLU A 227 21.15 -11.58 1.36
CA GLU A 227 21.88 -11.43 0.10
C GLU A 227 21.81 -10.01 -0.47
N CYS A 228 20.63 -9.37 -0.42
CA CYS A 228 20.45 -8.03 -0.95
C CYS A 228 21.16 -6.97 -0.12
N THR A 229 21.21 -7.10 1.20
CA THR A 229 21.88 -6.14 2.09
C THR A 229 23.39 -6.02 1.85
N ALA A 230 24.01 -7.00 1.21
CA ALA A 230 25.41 -6.94 0.78
C ALA A 230 25.63 -6.04 -0.46
N GLN A 231 24.56 -5.63 -1.15
CA GLN A 231 24.63 -4.87 -2.40
C GLN A 231 24.28 -3.40 -2.18
N ARG A 232 25.16 -2.50 -2.61
CA ARG A 232 24.94 -1.04 -2.53
C ARG A 232 23.66 -0.60 -3.23
N ASP A 233 23.36 -1.16 -4.40
CA ASP A 233 22.18 -0.79 -5.19
C ASP A 233 20.87 -1.10 -4.45
N PHE A 234 20.84 -2.14 -3.59
CA PHE A 234 19.70 -2.41 -2.73
C PHE A 234 19.42 -1.26 -1.78
N TRP A 235 20.44 -0.74 -1.10
CA TRP A 235 20.29 0.36 -0.15
C TRP A 235 19.91 1.68 -0.80
N LEU A 236 20.41 1.95 -2.02
CA LEU A 236 20.01 3.13 -2.79
C LEU A 236 18.54 3.06 -3.19
N LEU A 237 18.07 1.89 -3.67
CA LEU A 237 16.66 1.68 -4.01
C LEU A 237 15.78 1.67 -2.76
N ALA A 238 16.14 0.94 -1.72
CA ALA A 238 15.38 0.88 -0.47
C ALA A 238 15.33 2.23 0.22
N GLY A 239 16.43 2.98 0.26
CA GLY A 239 16.50 4.32 0.85
C GLY A 239 15.66 5.35 0.09
N SER A 240 15.78 5.40 -1.23
CA SER A 240 14.94 6.30 -2.04
C SER A 240 13.45 5.95 -1.92
N PHE A 241 13.13 4.65 -1.88
CA PHE A 241 11.74 4.20 -1.74
C PHE A 241 11.21 4.36 -0.32
N ALA A 242 12.07 4.34 0.71
CA ALA A 242 11.71 4.72 2.08
C ALA A 242 11.31 6.21 2.14
N ILE A 243 12.03 7.09 1.45
CA ILE A 243 11.67 8.51 1.35
C ILE A 243 10.34 8.67 0.59
N CYS A 244 10.09 7.86 -0.45
CA CYS A 244 8.78 7.83 -1.11
C CYS A 244 7.67 7.52 -0.11
N GLY A 245 7.82 6.46 0.69
CA GLY A 245 6.87 6.10 1.73
C GLY A 245 6.68 7.19 2.78
N ALA A 246 7.78 7.81 3.21
CA ALA A 246 7.75 8.92 4.16
C ALA A 246 6.87 10.07 3.67
N THR A 247 7.03 10.45 2.40
CA THR A 247 6.34 11.61 1.83
C THR A 247 4.91 11.30 1.39
N THR A 248 4.61 10.08 0.95
CA THR A 248 3.25 9.68 0.51
C THR A 248 2.40 9.17 1.67
N VAL A 249 2.63 7.92 2.10
CA VAL A 249 1.76 7.25 3.07
C VAL A 249 1.98 7.73 4.51
N GLY A 250 3.17 8.23 4.83
CA GLY A 250 3.48 8.75 6.16
C GLY A 250 3.01 10.18 6.36
N LEU A 251 3.40 11.08 5.48
CA LEU A 251 3.09 12.50 5.63
C LEU A 251 1.74 12.86 4.99
N ILE A 252 1.62 12.76 3.67
CA ILE A 252 0.43 13.29 2.98
C ILE A 252 -0.82 12.46 3.29
N ALA A 253 -0.77 11.14 3.23
CA ALA A 253 -1.95 10.32 3.49
C ALA A 253 -2.47 10.42 4.93
N VAL A 254 -1.64 10.79 5.91
CA VAL A 254 -2.02 10.89 7.32
C VAL A 254 -2.32 12.33 7.72
N HIS A 255 -1.50 13.28 7.27
CA HIS A 255 -1.49 14.64 7.84
C HIS A 255 -2.03 15.72 6.90
N LEU A 256 -2.34 15.43 5.61
CA LEU A 256 -2.89 16.43 4.69
C LEU A 256 -4.24 16.98 5.19
N ILE A 257 -5.13 16.10 5.65
CA ILE A 257 -6.46 16.51 6.15
C ILE A 257 -6.30 17.40 7.38
N PRO A 258 -5.61 16.98 8.47
CA PRO A 258 -5.38 17.84 9.61
C PRO A 258 -4.73 19.18 9.24
N ALA A 259 -3.68 19.17 8.41
CA ALA A 259 -3.00 20.39 7.97
C ALA A 259 -3.94 21.32 7.18
N SER A 260 -4.76 20.78 6.29
CA SER A 260 -5.73 21.57 5.53
C SER A 260 -6.79 22.22 6.41
N VAL A 261 -7.26 21.49 7.44
CA VAL A 261 -8.24 22.02 8.40
C VAL A 261 -7.67 23.15 9.24
N GLU A 262 -6.39 23.11 9.62
CA GLU A 262 -5.69 24.20 10.30
C GLU A 262 -5.60 25.48 9.46
N HIS A 263 -5.56 25.32 8.13
CA HIS A 263 -5.61 26.44 7.18
C HIS A 263 -7.04 26.84 6.79
N GLY A 264 -8.06 26.40 7.56
CA GLY A 264 -9.47 26.83 7.41
C GLY A 264 -10.27 26.06 6.35
N LEU A 265 -9.74 24.96 5.78
CA LEU A 265 -10.51 24.15 4.83
C LEU A 265 -11.46 23.19 5.58
N PRO A 266 -12.69 22.98 5.10
CA PRO A 266 -13.56 21.94 5.64
C PRO A 266 -12.94 20.54 5.51
N GLU A 267 -13.15 19.69 6.51
CA GLU A 267 -12.58 18.33 6.56
C GLU A 267 -12.96 17.48 5.34
N VAL A 268 -14.22 17.57 4.90
CA VAL A 268 -14.70 16.87 3.69
C VAL A 268 -13.98 17.38 2.44
N THR A 269 -13.69 18.69 2.35
CA THR A 269 -12.93 19.25 1.22
C THR A 269 -11.50 18.73 1.22
N ALA A 270 -10.84 18.70 2.38
CA ALA A 270 -9.50 18.16 2.54
C ALA A 270 -9.44 16.66 2.18
N ALA A 271 -10.43 15.87 2.62
CA ALA A 271 -10.59 14.48 2.22
C ALA A 271 -10.82 14.33 0.71
N GLY A 272 -11.62 15.23 0.12
CA GLY A 272 -11.83 15.32 -1.33
C GLY A 272 -10.55 15.60 -2.11
N MET A 273 -9.66 16.46 -1.59
CA MET A 273 -8.34 16.69 -2.20
C MET A 273 -7.50 15.41 -2.25
N LEU A 274 -7.46 14.65 -1.15
CA LEU A 274 -6.73 13.39 -1.08
C LEU A 274 -7.34 12.33 -2.00
N ALA A 275 -8.67 12.27 -2.10
CA ALA A 275 -9.37 11.40 -3.04
C ALA A 275 -9.06 11.79 -4.51
N ALA A 276 -9.07 13.09 -4.84
CA ALA A 276 -8.73 13.57 -6.17
C ALA A 276 -7.30 13.22 -6.58
N MET A 277 -6.35 13.23 -5.64
CA MET A 277 -4.99 12.70 -5.89
C MET A 277 -5.03 11.24 -6.34
N GLY A 278 -5.93 10.41 -5.79
CA GLY A 278 -6.11 9.02 -6.22
C GLY A 278 -6.60 8.90 -7.68
N VAL A 279 -7.42 9.86 -8.18
CA VAL A 279 -7.81 9.92 -9.60
C VAL A 279 -6.61 10.19 -10.49
N PHE A 280 -5.83 11.21 -10.13
CA PHE A 280 -4.63 11.58 -10.90
C PHE A 280 -3.56 10.50 -10.84
N ASP A 281 -3.46 9.75 -9.71
CA ASP A 281 -2.57 8.62 -9.58
C ASP A 281 -2.84 7.51 -10.61
N LEU A 282 -4.11 7.21 -10.91
CA LEU A 282 -4.45 6.22 -11.95
C LEU A 282 -3.83 6.60 -13.31
N VAL A 283 -3.88 7.88 -13.65
CA VAL A 283 -3.28 8.39 -14.89
C VAL A 283 -1.75 8.38 -14.78
N GLY A 284 -1.21 8.93 -13.71
CA GLY A 284 0.23 9.07 -13.50
C GLY A 284 0.96 7.74 -13.43
N THR A 285 0.43 6.79 -12.67
CA THR A 285 1.02 5.44 -12.52
C THR A 285 0.94 4.64 -13.82
N THR A 286 -0.18 4.74 -14.57
CA THR A 286 -0.30 4.10 -15.88
C THR A 286 0.69 4.69 -16.88
N LEU A 287 0.81 6.01 -16.94
CA LEU A 287 1.77 6.72 -17.78
C LEU A 287 3.20 6.36 -17.38
N SER A 288 3.51 6.30 -16.08
CA SER A 288 4.83 5.91 -15.57
C SER A 288 5.20 4.48 -15.99
N GLY A 289 4.25 3.55 -15.94
CA GLY A 289 4.46 2.18 -16.44
C GLY A 289 4.86 2.19 -17.92
N TRP A 290 4.10 2.92 -18.77
CA TRP A 290 4.38 3.06 -20.19
C TRP A 290 5.71 3.76 -20.48
N LEU A 291 6.05 4.80 -19.72
CA LEU A 291 7.35 5.49 -19.81
C LEU A 291 8.50 4.59 -19.37
N SER A 292 8.32 3.80 -18.32
CA SER A 292 9.34 2.88 -17.80
C SER A 292 9.77 1.83 -18.84
N ASP A 293 8.90 1.47 -19.80
CA ASP A 293 9.25 0.56 -20.87
C ASP A 293 10.09 1.20 -21.98
N ARG A 294 10.10 2.54 -22.07
CA ARG A 294 10.72 3.31 -23.19
C ARG A 294 11.90 4.15 -22.76
N TRP A 295 11.91 4.63 -21.53
CA TRP A 295 12.93 5.54 -21.01
C TRP A 295 13.77 4.85 -19.93
N ASP A 296 14.92 5.43 -19.61
CA ASP A 296 15.75 4.98 -18.49
C ASP A 296 15.00 5.16 -17.17
N PRO A 297 14.66 4.08 -16.43
CA PRO A 297 13.87 4.16 -15.21
C PRO A 297 14.54 4.98 -14.10
N ARG A 298 15.89 5.14 -14.12
CA ARG A 298 16.60 6.02 -13.17
C ARG A 298 16.26 7.48 -13.43
N LYS A 299 16.26 7.91 -14.72
CA LYS A 299 15.89 9.28 -15.08
C LYS A 299 14.45 9.60 -14.67
N LEU A 300 13.54 8.64 -14.87
CA LEU A 300 12.15 8.80 -14.44
C LEU A 300 12.06 9.00 -12.92
N LEU A 301 12.75 8.18 -12.13
CA LEU A 301 12.76 8.34 -10.67
C LEU A 301 13.37 9.67 -10.22
N VAL A 302 14.46 10.11 -10.86
CA VAL A 302 15.05 11.43 -10.56
C VAL A 302 14.02 12.54 -10.81
N TRP A 303 13.29 12.51 -11.94
CA TRP A 303 12.23 13.47 -12.23
C TRP A 303 11.11 13.42 -11.19
N TYR A 304 10.59 12.21 -10.89
CA TYR A 304 9.51 12.04 -9.94
C TYR A 304 9.89 12.56 -8.55
N TYR A 305 11.02 12.15 -8.00
CA TYR A 305 11.46 12.63 -6.69
C TYR A 305 11.74 14.14 -6.68
N THR A 306 12.31 14.70 -7.74
CA THR A 306 12.56 16.15 -7.82
C THR A 306 11.25 16.93 -7.86
N LEU A 307 10.30 16.55 -8.72
CA LEU A 307 9.01 17.23 -8.84
C LEU A 307 8.18 17.08 -7.56
N ARG A 308 8.19 15.90 -6.92
CA ARG A 308 7.57 15.67 -5.62
C ARG A 308 8.17 16.57 -4.54
N GLY A 309 9.49 16.67 -4.49
CA GLY A 309 10.17 17.55 -3.56
C GLY A 309 9.76 19.02 -3.74
N ILE A 310 9.74 19.51 -4.98
CA ILE A 310 9.26 20.86 -5.30
C ILE A 310 7.79 21.04 -4.90
N ALA A 311 6.93 20.07 -5.17
CA ALA A 311 5.51 20.14 -4.79
C ALA A 311 5.32 20.24 -3.28
N LEU A 312 6.09 19.50 -2.48
CA LEU A 312 6.03 19.56 -1.01
C LEU A 312 6.57 20.88 -0.45
N LEU A 313 7.64 21.43 -1.05
CA LEU A 313 8.15 22.75 -0.68
C LEU A 313 7.17 23.88 -1.06
N PHE A 314 6.38 23.66 -2.10
CA PHE A 314 5.35 24.59 -2.56
C PHE A 314 4.07 24.55 -1.72
N LEU A 315 3.74 23.41 -1.07
CA LEU A 315 2.45 23.21 -0.41
C LEU A 315 2.15 24.26 0.68
N PRO A 316 3.08 24.63 1.60
CA PRO A 316 2.80 25.68 2.58
C PRO A 316 2.37 27.00 1.94
N TRP A 317 3.07 27.44 0.88
CA TRP A 317 2.69 28.63 0.13
C TRP A 317 1.32 28.47 -0.60
N ALA A 318 0.99 27.25 -1.05
CA ALA A 318 -0.29 27.00 -1.70
C ALA A 318 -1.49 27.19 -0.76
N TYR A 319 -1.33 26.88 0.53
CA TYR A 319 -2.37 27.17 1.54
C TYR A 319 -2.63 28.66 1.67
N ASP A 320 -1.60 29.48 1.65
CA ASP A 320 -1.72 30.96 1.76
C ASP A 320 -2.29 31.59 0.47
N THR A 321 -2.03 31.00 -0.69
CA THR A 321 -2.44 31.53 -2.01
C THR A 321 -3.86 31.16 -2.37
N GLY A 322 -4.39 30.05 -1.87
CA GLY A 322 -5.77 29.60 -2.03
C GLY A 322 -6.01 28.51 -3.06
N VAL A 323 -7.28 28.35 -3.45
CA VAL A 323 -7.79 27.19 -4.21
C VAL A 323 -7.01 26.85 -5.49
N PRO A 324 -6.61 27.79 -6.36
CA PRO A 324 -5.91 27.44 -7.59
C PRO A 324 -4.54 26.80 -7.33
N ALA A 325 -3.80 27.27 -6.33
CA ALA A 325 -2.50 26.73 -5.96
C ALA A 325 -2.63 25.34 -5.32
N LEU A 326 -3.63 25.14 -4.46
CA LEU A 326 -3.95 23.84 -3.89
C LEU A 326 -4.40 22.84 -4.96
N ALA A 327 -5.20 23.27 -5.93
CA ALA A 327 -5.60 22.42 -7.07
C ALA A 327 -4.37 21.99 -7.89
N ALA A 328 -3.44 22.91 -8.16
CA ALA A 328 -2.18 22.57 -8.83
C ALA A 328 -1.38 21.54 -8.02
N PHE A 329 -1.25 21.72 -6.70
CA PHE A 329 -0.60 20.73 -5.83
C PHE A 329 -1.28 19.35 -5.94
N VAL A 330 -2.60 19.28 -5.84
CA VAL A 330 -3.38 18.04 -5.92
C VAL A 330 -3.13 17.30 -7.24
N VAL A 331 -3.13 18.03 -8.37
CA VAL A 331 -2.88 17.46 -9.69
C VAL A 331 -1.45 16.92 -9.80
N PHE A 332 -0.46 17.75 -9.52
CA PHE A 332 0.95 17.38 -9.69
C PHE A 332 1.37 16.30 -8.73
N TYR A 333 1.00 16.40 -7.46
CA TYR A 333 1.32 15.41 -6.45
C TYR A 333 0.58 14.09 -6.69
N GLY A 334 -0.69 14.17 -7.12
CA GLY A 334 -1.50 13.01 -7.47
C GLY A 334 -0.93 12.22 -8.65
N LEU A 335 -0.52 12.90 -9.73
CA LEU A 335 0.14 12.26 -10.88
C LEU A 335 1.42 11.51 -10.50
N ASP A 336 2.08 11.92 -9.43
CA ASP A 336 3.32 11.32 -8.94
C ASP A 336 3.12 10.32 -7.79
N TRP A 337 1.90 10.17 -7.24
CA TRP A 337 1.64 9.44 -6.00
C TRP A 337 2.26 8.04 -5.97
N VAL A 338 1.94 7.17 -6.91
CA VAL A 338 2.49 5.81 -7.05
C VAL A 338 3.39 5.67 -8.29
N ALA A 339 3.57 6.75 -9.06
CA ALA A 339 4.33 6.74 -10.31
C ALA A 339 5.80 6.26 -10.16
N THR A 340 6.35 6.31 -8.94
CA THR A 340 7.69 5.78 -8.64
C THR A 340 7.76 4.24 -8.60
N VAL A 341 6.62 3.52 -8.50
CA VAL A 341 6.60 2.06 -8.37
C VAL A 341 7.04 1.34 -9.65
N PRO A 342 6.49 1.62 -10.85
CA PRO A 342 6.88 0.91 -12.07
C PRO A 342 8.40 0.99 -12.37
N PRO A 343 9.04 2.18 -12.35
CA PRO A 343 10.48 2.26 -12.60
C PRO A 343 11.31 1.61 -11.49
N THR A 344 10.86 1.62 -10.22
CA THR A 344 11.54 0.93 -9.12
C THR A 344 11.50 -0.59 -9.31
N VAL A 345 10.33 -1.16 -9.66
CA VAL A 345 10.19 -2.59 -9.96
C VAL A 345 11.10 -3.00 -11.11
N ARG A 346 11.16 -2.16 -12.16
CA ARG A 346 12.05 -2.42 -13.31
C ARG A 346 13.53 -2.40 -12.91
N LEU A 347 13.97 -1.42 -12.12
CA LEU A 347 15.34 -1.38 -11.61
C LEU A 347 15.68 -2.58 -10.73
N VAL A 348 14.74 -3.04 -9.91
CA VAL A 348 14.90 -4.29 -9.15
C VAL A 348 15.09 -5.48 -10.11
N ALA A 349 14.28 -5.58 -11.18
CA ALA A 349 14.42 -6.65 -12.17
C ALA A 349 15.77 -6.59 -12.90
N ASP A 350 16.21 -5.40 -13.28
CA ASP A 350 17.45 -5.18 -14.01
C ASP A 350 18.70 -5.45 -13.15
N ARG A 351 18.61 -5.27 -11.82
CA ARG A 351 19.75 -5.41 -10.89
C ARG A 351 19.83 -6.79 -10.21
N PHE A 352 18.69 -7.35 -9.85
CA PHE A 352 18.62 -8.57 -9.04
C PHE A 352 18.11 -9.78 -9.83
N GLY A 353 17.71 -9.58 -11.10
CA GLY A 353 17.16 -10.60 -11.97
C GLY A 353 15.64 -10.73 -11.87
N LYS A 354 15.00 -11.04 -13.01
CA LYS A 354 13.53 -11.09 -13.16
C LYS A 354 12.87 -12.08 -12.22
N GLU A 355 13.53 -13.20 -11.91
CA GLU A 355 13.00 -14.25 -11.04
C GLU A 355 12.97 -13.85 -9.56
N ARG A 356 13.81 -12.88 -9.16
CA ARG A 356 13.94 -12.39 -7.79
C ARG A 356 13.16 -11.12 -7.49
N VAL A 357 12.48 -10.54 -8.50
CA VAL A 357 11.75 -9.27 -8.35
C VAL A 357 10.79 -9.32 -7.15
N GLY A 358 9.99 -10.36 -7.03
CA GLY A 358 8.99 -10.46 -5.96
C GLY A 358 9.60 -10.37 -4.56
N PRO A 359 10.51 -11.25 -4.18
CA PRO A 359 11.14 -11.21 -2.86
C PRO A 359 11.95 -9.92 -2.60
N VAL A 360 12.73 -9.44 -3.58
CA VAL A 360 13.55 -8.22 -3.43
C VAL A 360 12.68 -6.98 -3.33
N PHE A 361 11.72 -6.83 -4.24
CA PHE A 361 10.79 -5.70 -4.20
C PHE A 361 9.93 -5.73 -2.93
N GLY A 362 9.59 -6.91 -2.40
CA GLY A 362 8.92 -7.04 -1.12
C GLY A 362 9.69 -6.35 0.02
N TRP A 363 11.01 -6.49 0.08
CA TRP A 363 11.84 -5.81 1.06
C TRP A 363 12.05 -4.32 0.77
N VAL A 364 12.15 -3.92 -0.50
CA VAL A 364 12.17 -2.50 -0.91
C VAL A 364 10.84 -1.84 -0.51
N PHE A 365 9.71 -2.55 -0.68
CA PHE A 365 8.39 -2.07 -0.22
C PHE A 365 8.28 -2.04 1.30
N ALA A 366 8.89 -2.98 2.03
CA ALA A 366 8.97 -2.90 3.49
C ALA A 366 9.75 -1.66 3.95
N ALA A 367 10.84 -1.30 3.26
CA ALA A 367 11.55 -0.05 3.49
C ALA A 367 10.68 1.19 3.24
N HIS A 368 9.84 1.17 2.20
CA HIS A 368 8.85 2.23 1.92
C HIS A 368 7.88 2.40 3.10
N GLN A 369 7.36 1.31 3.64
CA GLN A 369 6.43 1.38 4.78
C GLN A 369 7.14 1.78 6.07
N LEU A 370 8.40 1.41 6.24
CA LEU A 370 9.23 1.89 7.35
C LEU A 370 9.42 3.41 7.27
N GLY A 371 9.74 3.95 6.08
CA GLY A 371 9.81 5.38 5.85
C GLY A 371 8.48 6.07 6.16
N GLY A 372 7.36 5.50 5.70
CA GLY A 372 6.01 5.97 6.02
C GLY A 372 5.72 5.97 7.51
N SER A 373 6.10 4.90 8.20
CA SER A 373 5.97 4.78 9.66
C SER A 373 6.73 5.89 10.40
N VAL A 374 8.00 6.10 10.06
CA VAL A 374 8.83 7.16 10.67
C VAL A 374 8.24 8.54 10.42
N ALA A 375 7.78 8.82 9.19
CA ALA A 375 7.22 10.11 8.85
C ALA A 375 5.84 10.35 9.46
N ALA A 376 4.99 9.34 9.58
CA ALA A 376 3.70 9.45 10.23
C ALA A 376 3.84 9.87 11.70
N PHE A 377 4.74 9.22 12.45
CA PHE A 377 5.06 9.62 13.81
C PHE A 377 5.77 10.96 13.84
N GLY A 378 6.83 11.12 13.02
CA GLY A 378 7.67 12.31 13.02
C GLY A 378 6.91 13.59 12.70
N ALA A 379 5.99 13.57 11.71
CA ALA A 379 5.17 14.73 11.39
C ALA A 379 4.21 15.09 12.53
N GLY A 380 3.60 14.07 13.20
CA GLY A 380 2.79 14.31 14.38
C GLY A 380 3.59 14.89 15.56
N ALA A 381 4.81 14.39 15.79
CA ALA A 381 5.70 14.91 16.83
C ALA A 381 6.16 16.35 16.52
N LEU A 382 6.56 16.62 15.28
CA LEU A 382 6.94 17.98 14.84
C LEU A 382 5.76 18.95 15.02
N HIS A 383 4.55 18.53 14.65
CA HIS A 383 3.35 19.33 14.90
C HIS A 383 3.13 19.59 16.39
N THR A 384 3.27 18.59 17.25
CA THR A 384 3.15 18.77 18.72
C THR A 384 4.17 19.77 19.28
N TRP A 385 5.40 19.83 18.71
CA TRP A 385 6.46 20.70 19.18
C TRP A 385 6.41 22.13 18.61
N PHE A 386 6.02 22.26 17.33
CA PHE A 386 6.07 23.55 16.61
C PHE A 386 4.70 24.18 16.41
N GLY A 387 3.60 23.42 16.59
CA GLY A 387 2.23 23.89 16.44
C GLY A 387 1.70 23.92 15.00
N ASP A 388 2.53 23.52 14.02
CA ASP A 388 2.17 23.47 12.60
C ASP A 388 2.89 22.34 11.85
N TYR A 389 2.59 22.19 10.55
CA TYR A 389 3.22 21.19 9.68
C TYR A 389 4.32 21.74 8.76
N LEU A 390 4.68 23.01 8.88
CA LEU A 390 5.66 23.66 7.98
C LEU A 390 6.98 22.89 7.95
N VAL A 391 7.54 22.60 9.13
CA VAL A 391 8.82 21.87 9.26
C VAL A 391 8.71 20.47 8.65
N ALA A 392 7.57 19.79 8.82
CA ALA A 392 7.35 18.46 8.25
C ALA A 392 7.33 18.49 6.72
N PHE A 393 6.60 19.42 6.09
CA PHE A 393 6.55 19.57 4.64
C PHE A 393 7.90 19.98 4.05
N MET A 394 8.59 20.92 4.66
CA MET A 394 9.91 21.37 4.21
C MET A 394 10.94 20.25 4.30
N THR A 395 10.99 19.51 5.41
CA THR A 395 11.88 18.36 5.58
C THR A 395 11.58 17.28 4.53
N ALA A 396 10.31 16.96 4.30
CA ALA A 396 9.89 15.98 3.31
C ALA A 396 10.30 16.39 1.87
N GLY A 397 10.15 17.67 1.54
CA GLY A 397 10.58 18.21 0.25
C GLY A 397 12.10 18.05 0.03
N VAL A 398 12.91 18.40 1.03
CA VAL A 398 14.37 18.22 0.99
C VAL A 398 14.75 16.74 0.90
N LEU A 399 14.10 15.86 1.65
CA LEU A 399 14.32 14.41 1.57
C LEU A 399 14.05 13.86 0.17
N CYS A 400 13.01 14.35 -0.54
CA CYS A 400 12.76 13.96 -1.93
C CYS A 400 13.93 14.34 -2.86
N LEU A 401 14.51 15.52 -2.69
CA LEU A 401 15.70 15.92 -3.46
C LEU A 401 16.91 15.04 -3.15
N LEU A 402 17.07 14.62 -1.89
CA LEU A 402 18.09 13.62 -1.52
C LEU A 402 17.77 12.26 -2.16
N ALA A 403 16.50 11.81 -2.22
CA ALA A 403 16.12 10.58 -2.91
C ALA A 403 16.47 10.63 -4.39
N ALA A 404 16.27 11.77 -5.07
CA ALA A 404 16.73 11.95 -6.44
C ALA A 404 18.27 11.76 -6.56
N GLY A 405 19.04 12.30 -5.59
CA GLY A 405 20.49 12.10 -5.49
C GLY A 405 20.88 10.63 -5.28
N LEU A 406 20.15 9.89 -4.43
CA LEU A 406 20.39 8.44 -4.25
C LEU A 406 20.23 7.67 -5.55
N ILE A 407 19.21 7.99 -6.35
CA ILE A 407 18.98 7.35 -7.65
C ILE A 407 20.07 7.68 -8.68
N VAL A 408 20.60 8.90 -8.67
CA VAL A 408 21.76 9.24 -9.51
C VAL A 408 22.97 8.38 -9.16
N GLY A 409 23.14 8.02 -7.89
CA GLY A 409 24.20 7.13 -7.41
C GLY A 409 24.11 5.68 -7.85
N LEU A 410 22.97 5.24 -8.45
CA LEU A 410 22.85 3.91 -9.04
C LEU A 410 23.75 3.78 -10.28
N ASN A 411 24.60 2.77 -10.31
CA ASN A 411 25.47 2.51 -11.44
C ASN A 411 24.66 2.33 -12.74
N ARG A 412 25.25 2.64 -13.90
CA ARG A 412 24.62 2.23 -15.18
C ARG A 412 24.57 0.70 -15.25
N PRO A 413 23.54 0.07 -15.84
CA PRO A 413 23.56 -1.35 -16.08
C PRO A 413 24.80 -1.67 -16.94
N THR A 414 25.83 -2.20 -16.35
CA THR A 414 26.82 -2.98 -17.07
C THR A 414 26.16 -4.29 -17.45
N ALA A 415 26.40 -4.79 -18.70
CA ALA A 415 25.88 -6.04 -19.22
C ALA A 415 25.86 -7.16 -18.15
N PRO A 416 25.01 -8.19 -18.25
CA PRO A 416 24.45 -8.99 -17.17
C PRO A 416 25.49 -9.33 -16.10
N ALA A 417 25.42 -8.61 -14.99
CA ALA A 417 26.30 -8.83 -13.86
C ALA A 417 25.85 -10.08 -13.13
N LEU A 418 26.79 -11.00 -13.03
CA LEU A 418 26.89 -12.09 -12.07
C LEU A 418 25.57 -12.80 -11.73
N ILE A 419 25.43 -13.94 -12.37
CA ILE A 419 24.67 -15.08 -11.88
C ILE A 419 25.06 -15.29 -10.41
N LEU A 420 24.30 -14.71 -9.50
CA LEU A 420 24.33 -15.12 -8.11
C LEU A 420 24.05 -16.64 -8.14
N ARG A 421 24.94 -17.44 -7.53
CA ARG A 421 24.85 -18.89 -7.51
C ARG A 421 23.41 -19.35 -7.28
N PRO A 422 22.93 -20.37 -8.01
CA PRO A 422 21.65 -20.98 -7.67
C PRO A 422 21.72 -21.35 -6.19
N LEU A 423 20.66 -21.00 -5.46
CA LEU A 423 20.50 -21.38 -4.06
C LEU A 423 20.81 -22.88 -3.97
N ALA A 424 21.90 -23.23 -3.31
CA ALA A 424 22.27 -24.61 -3.09
C ALA A 424 21.08 -25.29 -2.40
N THR A 425 20.47 -26.22 -3.09
CA THR A 425 19.56 -27.19 -2.50
C THR A 425 20.43 -28.15 -1.71
N ASP A 426 20.75 -27.82 -0.45
CA ASP A 426 21.27 -28.80 0.45
C ASP A 426 20.17 -29.85 0.67
N HIS A 427 20.56 -31.09 0.33
CA HIS A 427 19.78 -32.32 0.44
C HIS A 427 19.38 -32.65 1.88
#